data_dcd9072dde2df5d30c4d9976bc3f2420
#
_entry.id   dcd9072dde2df5d30c4d9976bc3f2420
#
_cell.length_a   1.000
_cell.length_b   1.000
_cell.length_c   1.000
_cell.angle_alpha   90.00
_cell.angle_beta   90.00
_cell.angle_gamma   90.00
#
_symmetry.space_group_name_H-M   'P 1'
#
loop_
_entity.id
_entity.type
_entity.pdbx_description
1 polymer ?
#
loop_
_entity_poly.entity_id
_entity_poly.type
_entity_poly.pdbx_seq_one_letter_code
_entity_poly.pdbx_strand_id
1 'polypeptide(L)'
;MAGTNIVNADRISKSWGTRTVLSEVSLGLSTGDVIGVVGRNGDGKSTLLALLTGSLEPDSGTVTRTNGISIGVLAQAETRRDQTVRDLVVGGQPDHVWAANREARPIVEDMLSDIDLDRAMADLSGGERRRAALVSIMLGDHDLLVLDEPTNHLDVEAVAWLAGHLRHLQERGVAMLVVSHDRWFLDEICTDIWEVHDATVEAYQGGYSAYTLARVERARVAATNEAKRQNLARKELAWLRRGAPARSSKPRYRVEAANALIADVPEPRDKLQLARFSATRLGKDVLDLNDVTVTVSSDELGERTLLD
;
A
#
# COMPACT_ATOMS: atom_id res chain seq x y z
N MET A 1 -22.41 6.35 -14.41
CA MET A 1 -22.55 5.05 -15.12
C MET A 1 -21.61 4.08 -14.43
N ALA A 2 -21.99 2.81 -14.22
CA ALA A 2 -21.06 1.83 -13.66
C ALA A 2 -19.88 1.66 -14.64
N GLY A 3 -18.64 1.78 -14.16
CA GLY A 3 -17.43 1.60 -14.97
C GLY A 3 -17.36 0.18 -15.53
N THR A 4 -16.70 0.02 -16.68
CA THR A 4 -16.40 -1.31 -17.23
C THR A 4 -15.27 -1.94 -16.40
N ASN A 5 -15.45 -3.18 -15.96
CA ASN A 5 -14.40 -3.90 -15.22
C ASN A 5 -13.20 -4.15 -16.15
N ILE A 6 -12.02 -3.75 -15.73
CA ILE A 6 -10.76 -3.86 -16.51
C ILE A 6 -9.78 -4.87 -15.94
N VAL A 7 -9.79 -5.08 -14.62
CA VAL A 7 -8.99 -6.11 -13.94
C VAL A 7 -9.86 -6.78 -12.87
N ASN A 8 -9.89 -8.10 -12.88
CA ASN A 8 -10.59 -8.88 -11.88
C ASN A 8 -9.67 -9.96 -11.31
N ALA A 9 -9.51 -9.98 -10.00
CA ALA A 9 -8.83 -11.02 -9.24
C ALA A 9 -9.88 -11.88 -8.53
N ASP A 10 -9.83 -13.20 -8.72
CA ASP A 10 -10.72 -14.16 -8.06
C ASP A 10 -9.90 -15.13 -7.21
N ARG A 11 -10.09 -15.06 -5.89
CA ARG A 11 -9.47 -15.89 -4.85
C ARG A 11 -7.97 -16.10 -5.04
N ILE A 12 -7.26 -15.03 -5.35
CA ILE A 12 -5.82 -15.09 -5.54
C ILE A 12 -5.10 -15.29 -4.22
N SER A 13 -4.10 -16.17 -4.23
CA SER A 13 -3.19 -16.37 -3.09
C SER A 13 -1.75 -16.29 -3.56
N LYS A 14 -0.87 -15.77 -2.68
CA LYS A 14 0.57 -15.69 -2.93
C LYS A 14 1.36 -15.87 -1.66
N SER A 15 2.40 -16.70 -1.73
CA SER A 15 3.32 -16.97 -0.63
C SER A 15 4.77 -16.80 -1.08
N TRP A 16 5.63 -16.37 -0.17
CA TRP A 16 7.07 -16.33 -0.33
C TRP A 16 7.72 -17.27 0.69
N GLY A 17 8.15 -18.43 0.24
CA GLY A 17 8.61 -19.49 1.14
C GLY A 17 7.49 -19.94 2.08
N THR A 18 7.69 -19.80 3.39
CA THR A 18 6.70 -20.16 4.42
C THR A 18 5.72 -19.05 4.77
N ARG A 19 5.91 -17.85 4.23
CA ARG A 19 5.08 -16.68 4.54
C ARG A 19 4.01 -16.48 3.48
N THR A 20 2.75 -16.65 3.86
CA THR A 20 1.60 -16.24 3.04
C THR A 20 1.45 -14.73 3.10
N VAL A 21 1.44 -14.09 1.94
CA VAL A 21 1.33 -12.63 1.80
C VAL A 21 -0.07 -12.21 1.38
N LEU A 22 -0.74 -13.03 0.57
CA LEU A 22 -2.14 -12.87 0.19
C LEU A 22 -2.82 -14.24 0.22
N SER A 23 -4.05 -14.31 0.72
CA SER A 23 -4.83 -15.54 0.87
C SER A 23 -6.26 -15.32 0.41
N GLU A 24 -6.68 -16.00 -0.65
CA GLU A 24 -8.05 -16.01 -1.22
C GLU A 24 -8.64 -14.61 -1.46
N VAL A 25 -7.82 -13.66 -1.90
CA VAL A 25 -8.22 -12.28 -2.15
C VAL A 25 -9.01 -12.18 -3.45
N SER A 26 -10.19 -11.53 -3.40
CA SER A 26 -11.02 -11.24 -4.58
C SER A 26 -11.27 -9.74 -4.67
N LEU A 27 -10.92 -9.14 -5.81
CA LEU A 27 -10.97 -7.70 -6.05
C LEU A 27 -11.34 -7.42 -7.51
N GLY A 28 -12.03 -6.30 -7.74
CA GLY A 28 -12.34 -5.80 -9.09
C GLY A 28 -11.91 -4.34 -9.24
N LEU A 29 -11.42 -3.98 -10.41
CA LEU A 29 -11.06 -2.63 -10.80
C LEU A 29 -11.77 -2.27 -12.09
N SER A 30 -12.43 -1.14 -12.10
CA SER A 30 -13.20 -0.64 -13.25
C SER A 30 -12.62 0.66 -13.79
N THR A 31 -13.01 1.03 -15.01
CA THR A 31 -12.63 2.31 -15.62
C THR A 31 -13.02 3.48 -14.70
N GLY A 32 -12.08 4.40 -14.49
CA GLY A 32 -12.28 5.58 -13.64
C GLY A 32 -12.18 5.34 -12.14
N ASP A 33 -11.94 4.10 -11.68
CA ASP A 33 -11.66 3.84 -10.27
C ASP A 33 -10.27 4.37 -9.90
N VAL A 34 -10.17 5.07 -8.78
CA VAL A 34 -8.89 5.47 -8.17
C VAL A 34 -8.78 4.87 -6.80
N ILE A 35 -7.97 3.81 -6.70
CA ILE A 35 -7.85 3.00 -5.50
C ILE A 35 -6.53 3.33 -4.78
N GLY A 36 -6.63 3.81 -3.55
CA GLY A 36 -5.49 3.93 -2.66
C GLY A 36 -5.16 2.60 -1.98
N VAL A 37 -3.94 2.09 -2.15
CA VAL A 37 -3.51 0.84 -1.52
C VAL A 37 -2.67 1.16 -0.29
N VAL A 38 -3.20 0.83 0.88
CA VAL A 38 -2.57 1.14 2.17
C VAL A 38 -2.26 -0.14 2.95
N GLY A 39 -1.35 -0.07 3.92
CA GLY A 39 -0.93 -1.19 4.75
C GLY A 39 0.50 -1.00 5.25
N ARG A 40 0.95 -1.84 6.18
CA ARG A 40 2.33 -1.77 6.70
C ARG A 40 3.34 -2.20 5.65
N ASN A 41 4.61 -1.83 5.85
CA ASN A 41 5.68 -2.33 5.01
C ASN A 41 5.81 -3.85 5.18
N GLY A 42 5.85 -4.55 4.04
CA GLY A 42 5.90 -6.00 4.01
C GLY A 42 4.54 -6.72 4.04
N ASP A 43 3.40 -6.03 4.15
CA ASP A 43 2.07 -6.65 4.15
C ASP A 43 1.64 -7.17 2.77
N GLY A 44 2.39 -6.84 1.70
CA GLY A 44 2.13 -7.39 0.37
C GLY A 44 1.56 -6.40 -0.64
N LYS A 45 1.60 -5.09 -0.38
CA LYS A 45 1.11 -4.06 -1.32
C LYS A 45 1.74 -4.21 -2.71
N SER A 46 3.07 -4.23 -2.79
CA SER A 46 3.78 -4.38 -4.07
C SER A 46 3.54 -5.76 -4.73
N THR A 47 3.34 -6.81 -3.92
CA THR A 47 2.95 -8.14 -4.42
C THR A 47 1.55 -8.09 -5.04
N LEU A 48 0.59 -7.43 -4.39
CA LEU A 48 -0.75 -7.23 -4.93
C LEU A 48 -0.71 -6.48 -6.27
N LEU A 49 0.02 -5.35 -6.32
CA LEU A 49 0.18 -4.59 -7.56
C LEU A 49 0.81 -5.44 -8.67
N ALA A 50 1.85 -6.21 -8.37
CA ALA A 50 2.52 -7.08 -9.33
C ALA A 50 1.59 -8.20 -9.86
N LEU A 51 0.71 -8.76 -9.03
CA LEU A 51 -0.29 -9.73 -9.45
C LEU A 51 -1.35 -9.09 -10.36
N LEU A 52 -1.86 -7.91 -9.99
CA LEU A 52 -2.88 -7.21 -10.77
C LEU A 52 -2.36 -6.72 -12.12
N THR A 53 -1.09 -6.30 -12.20
CA THR A 53 -0.45 -5.90 -13.46
C THR A 53 0.00 -7.07 -14.34
N GLY A 54 0.16 -8.26 -13.76
CA GLY A 54 0.64 -9.45 -14.47
C GLY A 54 2.14 -9.60 -14.54
N SER A 55 2.89 -8.78 -13.81
CA SER A 55 4.34 -8.97 -13.65
C SER A 55 4.68 -10.13 -12.69
N LEU A 56 3.68 -10.63 -11.95
CA LEU A 56 3.77 -11.79 -11.08
C LEU A 56 2.52 -12.67 -11.27
N GLU A 57 2.68 -14.00 -11.19
CA GLU A 57 1.55 -14.93 -11.19
C GLU A 57 1.16 -15.35 -9.77
N PRO A 58 -0.15 -15.52 -9.48
CA PRO A 58 -0.61 -16.04 -8.21
C PRO A 58 -0.27 -17.54 -8.08
N ASP A 59 -0.13 -18.03 -6.85
CA ASP A 59 0.07 -19.45 -6.57
C ASP A 59 -1.25 -20.22 -6.69
N SER A 60 -2.39 -19.55 -6.45
CA SER A 60 -3.74 -20.05 -6.69
C SER A 60 -4.70 -18.89 -6.98
N GLY A 61 -5.87 -19.21 -7.55
CA GLY A 61 -6.83 -18.23 -8.04
C GLY A 61 -6.45 -17.73 -9.44
N THR A 62 -7.15 -16.71 -9.93
CA THR A 62 -6.95 -16.17 -11.28
C THR A 62 -7.04 -14.65 -11.30
N VAL A 63 -6.21 -14.01 -12.14
CA VAL A 63 -6.33 -12.59 -12.47
C VAL A 63 -6.68 -12.45 -13.94
N THR A 64 -7.85 -11.89 -14.20
CA THR A 64 -8.34 -11.62 -15.57
C THR A 64 -8.19 -10.14 -15.87
N ARG A 65 -7.68 -9.82 -17.05
CA ARG A 65 -7.51 -8.45 -17.55
C ARG A 65 -8.25 -8.32 -18.87
N THR A 66 -8.80 -7.13 -19.13
CA THR A 66 -9.40 -6.85 -20.44
C THR A 66 -8.33 -6.98 -21.52
N ASN A 67 -8.68 -7.63 -22.64
CA ASN A 67 -7.74 -7.80 -23.76
C ASN A 67 -7.31 -6.45 -24.32
N GLY A 68 -5.99 -6.28 -24.50
CA GLY A 68 -5.41 -5.07 -25.05
C GLY A 68 -5.30 -3.90 -24.08
N ILE A 69 -5.55 -4.10 -22.78
CA ILE A 69 -5.38 -3.06 -21.75
C ILE A 69 -3.94 -2.55 -21.74
N SER A 70 -3.78 -1.22 -21.78
CA SER A 70 -2.50 -0.54 -21.59
C SER A 70 -2.29 -0.21 -20.12
N ILE A 71 -1.20 -0.69 -19.52
CA ILE A 71 -0.88 -0.48 -18.11
C ILE A 71 0.42 0.30 -17.99
N GLY A 72 0.34 1.52 -17.43
CA GLY A 72 1.50 2.32 -17.04
C GLY A 72 1.89 2.02 -15.58
N VAL A 73 3.15 1.63 -15.34
CA VAL A 73 3.61 1.28 -13.99
C VAL A 73 4.77 2.17 -13.57
N LEU A 74 4.55 3.02 -12.57
CA LEU A 74 5.61 3.71 -11.86
C LEU A 74 6.08 2.80 -10.71
N ALA A 75 6.91 1.82 -11.03
CA ALA A 75 7.60 1.04 -10.02
C ALA A 75 8.93 1.73 -9.60
N GLN A 76 9.58 1.21 -8.57
CA GLN A 76 11.00 1.55 -8.29
C GLN A 76 11.94 1.08 -9.42
N ALA A 77 11.44 0.99 -10.65
CA ALA A 77 12.04 0.33 -11.77
C ALA A 77 13.22 1.09 -12.33
N GLU A 78 14.21 0.33 -12.68
CA GLU A 78 15.38 0.65 -13.48
C GLU A 78 14.97 1.35 -14.78
N THR A 79 14.89 2.67 -14.74
CA THR A 79 14.91 3.48 -15.99
C THR A 79 16.22 3.17 -16.69
N ARG A 80 16.17 2.83 -17.96
CA ARG A 80 17.37 2.58 -18.77
C ARG A 80 18.30 3.78 -18.62
N ARG A 81 19.50 3.52 -18.10
CA ARG A 81 20.48 4.57 -17.81
C ARG A 81 21.16 5.13 -19.06
N ASP A 82 21.03 4.45 -20.17
CA ASP A 82 21.67 4.72 -21.46
C ASP A 82 20.86 5.65 -22.39
N GLN A 83 19.69 6.15 -21.95
CA GLN A 83 18.84 7.07 -22.71
C GLN A 83 18.82 8.48 -22.10
N THR A 84 18.42 9.47 -22.90
CA THR A 84 18.19 10.83 -22.40
C THR A 84 16.81 10.98 -21.75
N VAL A 85 16.61 12.07 -21.00
CA VAL A 85 15.28 12.43 -20.49
C VAL A 85 14.30 12.62 -21.64
N ARG A 86 14.74 13.26 -22.74
CA ARG A 86 13.95 13.45 -23.95
C ARG A 86 13.47 12.14 -24.55
N ASP A 87 14.35 11.14 -24.63
CA ASP A 87 14.00 9.83 -25.18
C ASP A 87 12.92 9.15 -24.31
N LEU A 88 13.05 9.26 -22.98
CA LEU A 88 12.12 8.66 -22.05
C LEU A 88 10.74 9.35 -22.06
N VAL A 89 10.74 10.69 -22.03
CA VAL A 89 9.54 11.50 -21.75
C VAL A 89 8.74 11.76 -23.02
N VAL A 90 9.42 12.15 -24.09
CA VAL A 90 8.78 12.58 -25.36
C VAL A 90 9.23 11.75 -26.57
N GLY A 91 9.84 10.57 -26.34
CA GLY A 91 10.23 9.66 -27.42
C GLY A 91 11.27 10.24 -28.40
N GLY A 92 12.18 11.08 -27.90
CA GLY A 92 13.21 11.73 -28.73
C GLY A 92 12.69 12.89 -29.59
N GLN A 93 11.44 13.32 -29.42
CA GLN A 93 10.86 14.39 -30.22
C GLN A 93 11.58 15.74 -29.97
N PRO A 94 11.82 16.55 -31.01
CA PRO A 94 12.35 17.90 -30.84
C PRO A 94 11.32 18.85 -30.19
N ASP A 95 11.80 19.94 -29.59
CA ASP A 95 10.97 20.84 -28.75
C ASP A 95 9.74 21.38 -29.48
N HIS A 96 9.90 21.77 -30.76
CA HIS A 96 8.78 22.31 -31.56
C HIS A 96 7.65 21.30 -31.82
N VAL A 97 7.90 19.98 -31.63
CA VAL A 97 6.91 18.92 -31.83
C VAL A 97 6.16 18.66 -30.53
N TRP A 98 6.87 18.33 -29.45
CA TRP A 98 6.21 18.02 -28.16
C TRP A 98 5.59 19.26 -27.51
N ALA A 99 6.22 20.46 -27.64
CA ALA A 99 5.66 21.69 -27.09
C ALA A 99 4.41 22.19 -27.85
N ALA A 100 4.17 21.71 -29.10
CA ALA A 100 2.92 21.94 -29.80
C ALA A 100 1.77 21.06 -29.27
N ASN A 101 2.07 19.98 -28.53
CA ASN A 101 1.07 19.14 -27.92
C ASN A 101 0.51 19.83 -26.67
N ARG A 102 -0.80 20.13 -26.68
CA ARG A 102 -1.49 20.85 -25.60
C ARG A 102 -1.54 20.07 -24.28
N GLU A 103 -1.48 18.75 -24.32
CA GLU A 103 -1.49 17.89 -23.13
C GLU A 103 -0.07 17.70 -22.58
N ALA A 104 0.92 17.45 -23.46
CA ALA A 104 2.29 17.18 -23.04
C ALA A 104 3.03 18.41 -22.50
N ARG A 105 2.80 19.56 -23.11
CA ARG A 105 3.52 20.78 -22.77
C ARG A 105 3.42 21.19 -21.30
N PRO A 106 2.22 21.34 -20.69
CA PRO A 106 2.12 21.73 -19.29
C PRO A 106 2.74 20.67 -18.35
N ILE A 107 2.61 19.40 -18.67
CA ILE A 107 3.18 18.31 -17.86
C ILE A 107 4.71 18.41 -17.81
N VAL A 108 5.35 18.61 -18.96
CA VAL A 108 6.81 18.72 -19.05
C VAL A 108 7.30 20.03 -18.45
N GLU A 109 6.65 21.17 -18.74
CA GLU A 109 7.04 22.48 -18.23
C GLU A 109 6.88 22.57 -16.69
N ASP A 110 5.81 22.02 -16.11
CA ASP A 110 5.56 22.09 -14.67
C ASP A 110 6.43 21.11 -13.88
N MET A 111 6.64 19.89 -14.39
CA MET A 111 7.31 18.84 -13.66
C MET A 111 8.81 18.72 -13.91
N LEU A 112 9.32 19.21 -15.06
CA LEU A 112 10.70 19.05 -15.48
C LEU A 112 11.38 20.38 -15.85
N SER A 113 10.85 21.55 -15.42
CA SER A 113 11.39 22.86 -15.73
C SER A 113 12.85 23.06 -15.32
N ASP A 114 13.31 22.36 -14.30
CA ASP A 114 14.67 22.39 -13.76
C ASP A 114 15.58 21.29 -14.36
N ILE A 115 15.07 20.45 -15.26
CA ILE A 115 15.79 19.32 -15.84
C ILE A 115 15.98 19.54 -17.34
N ASP A 116 17.25 19.57 -17.78
CA ASP A 116 17.55 19.57 -19.21
C ASP A 116 17.15 18.22 -19.84
N LEU A 117 16.27 18.25 -20.82
CA LEU A 117 15.77 17.06 -21.50
C LEU A 117 16.87 16.28 -22.24
N ASP A 118 17.97 16.91 -22.60
CA ASP A 118 19.08 16.27 -23.32
C ASP A 118 20.11 15.62 -22.36
N ARG A 119 19.94 15.77 -21.02
CA ARG A 119 20.77 15.04 -20.05
C ARG A 119 20.50 13.54 -20.10
N ALA A 120 21.55 12.76 -19.89
CA ALA A 120 21.46 11.32 -19.75
C ALA A 120 20.77 10.96 -18.42
N MET A 121 19.91 9.95 -18.44
CA MET A 121 19.23 9.45 -17.23
C MET A 121 20.24 8.99 -16.16
N ALA A 122 21.43 8.59 -16.55
CA ALA A 122 22.51 8.19 -15.62
C ALA A 122 22.99 9.37 -14.74
N ASP A 123 22.98 10.58 -15.29
CA ASP A 123 23.51 11.79 -14.65
C ASP A 123 22.50 12.50 -13.73
N LEU A 124 21.29 12.00 -13.67
CA LEU A 124 20.22 12.54 -12.83
C LEU A 124 20.33 12.04 -11.39
N SER A 125 19.91 12.87 -10.45
CA SER A 125 19.65 12.44 -9.07
C SER A 125 18.48 11.42 -9.03
N GLY A 126 18.33 10.69 -7.93
CA GLY A 126 17.22 9.76 -7.76
C GLY A 126 15.85 10.41 -7.89
N GLY A 127 15.69 11.63 -7.37
CA GLY A 127 14.46 12.42 -7.45
C GLY A 127 14.15 12.89 -8.88
N GLU A 128 15.15 13.43 -9.60
CA GLU A 128 15.00 13.84 -10.99
C GLU A 128 14.61 12.66 -11.89
N ARG A 129 15.28 11.50 -11.73
CA ARG A 129 14.92 10.27 -12.46
C ARG A 129 13.47 9.87 -12.23
N ARG A 130 13.03 9.94 -10.96
CA ARG A 130 11.66 9.57 -10.60
C ARG A 130 10.63 10.52 -11.18
N ARG A 131 10.91 11.83 -11.18
CA ARG A 131 10.05 12.83 -11.83
C ARG A 131 9.96 12.59 -13.34
N ALA A 132 11.08 12.35 -14.00
CA ALA A 132 11.10 12.03 -15.43
C ALA A 132 10.30 10.74 -15.76
N ALA A 133 10.44 9.70 -14.95
CA ALA A 133 9.66 8.46 -15.09
C ALA A 133 8.16 8.70 -14.87
N LEU A 134 7.78 9.50 -13.88
CA LEU A 134 6.38 9.86 -13.62
C LEU A 134 5.78 10.62 -14.81
N VAL A 135 6.49 11.62 -15.34
CA VAL A 135 6.07 12.39 -16.52
C VAL A 135 5.90 11.49 -17.74
N SER A 136 6.85 10.58 -17.98
CA SER A 136 6.77 9.62 -19.10
C SER A 136 5.50 8.76 -19.04
N ILE A 137 5.11 8.32 -17.84
CA ILE A 137 3.89 7.51 -17.64
C ILE A 137 2.63 8.36 -17.80
N MET A 138 2.63 9.60 -17.31
CA MET A 138 1.48 10.51 -17.47
C MET A 138 1.23 10.93 -18.91
N LEU A 139 2.28 10.95 -19.75
CA LEU A 139 2.17 11.24 -21.19
C LEU A 139 1.77 10.01 -22.02
N GLY A 140 1.83 8.82 -21.44
CA GLY A 140 1.42 7.59 -22.11
C GLY A 140 -0.11 7.48 -22.19
N ASP A 141 -0.59 6.78 -23.21
CA ASP A 141 -2.01 6.43 -23.34
C ASP A 141 -2.26 5.10 -22.61
N HIS A 142 -2.72 5.21 -21.36
CA HIS A 142 -2.93 4.07 -20.47
C HIS A 142 -4.38 3.98 -20.01
N ASP A 143 -4.90 2.76 -19.95
CA ASP A 143 -6.20 2.46 -19.33
C ASP A 143 -6.08 2.32 -17.81
N LEU A 144 -4.91 1.88 -17.33
CA LEU A 144 -4.60 1.70 -15.91
C LEU A 144 -3.23 2.28 -15.57
N LEU A 145 -3.17 3.13 -14.56
CA LEU A 145 -1.94 3.61 -13.96
C LEU A 145 -1.70 2.93 -12.60
N VAL A 146 -0.48 2.45 -12.40
CA VAL A 146 -0.02 1.92 -11.11
C VAL A 146 1.11 2.79 -10.60
N LEU A 147 0.85 3.54 -9.53
CA LEU A 147 1.74 4.54 -8.99
C LEU A 147 2.20 4.11 -7.58
N ASP A 148 3.46 3.71 -7.45
CA ASP A 148 4.05 3.35 -6.16
C ASP A 148 4.84 4.54 -5.62
N GLU A 149 4.35 5.18 -4.54
CA GLU A 149 4.90 6.36 -3.88
C GLU A 149 5.18 7.54 -4.85
N PRO A 150 4.18 7.99 -5.64
CA PRO A 150 4.41 9.02 -6.66
C PRO A 150 4.76 10.40 -6.09
N THR A 151 4.43 10.66 -4.83
CA THR A 151 4.68 11.94 -4.13
C THR A 151 6.09 12.06 -3.58
N ASN A 152 6.88 10.98 -3.55
CA ASN A 152 8.25 11.02 -3.05
C ASN A 152 9.14 11.92 -3.92
N HIS A 153 9.90 12.79 -3.28
CA HIS A 153 10.79 13.78 -3.90
C HIS A 153 10.08 14.89 -4.69
N LEU A 154 8.78 15.08 -4.48
CA LEU A 154 8.03 16.22 -4.97
C LEU A 154 7.83 17.24 -3.86
N ASP A 155 7.87 18.51 -4.20
CA ASP A 155 7.43 19.57 -3.30
C ASP A 155 5.88 19.66 -3.25
N VAL A 156 5.38 20.50 -2.36
CA VAL A 156 3.93 20.62 -2.11
C VAL A 156 3.17 21.08 -3.36
N GLU A 157 3.79 21.97 -4.15
CA GLU A 157 3.19 22.51 -5.37
C GLU A 157 3.09 21.43 -6.45
N ALA A 158 4.16 20.66 -6.65
CA ALA A 158 4.18 19.53 -7.58
C ALA A 158 3.20 18.41 -7.18
N VAL A 159 3.05 18.13 -5.86
CA VAL A 159 2.05 17.17 -5.37
C VAL A 159 0.62 17.64 -5.64
N ALA A 160 0.33 18.93 -5.41
CA ALA A 160 -1.00 19.50 -5.70
C ALA A 160 -1.30 19.50 -7.21
N TRP A 161 -0.32 19.84 -8.04
CA TRP A 161 -0.42 19.76 -9.49
C TRP A 161 -0.69 18.32 -9.94
N LEU A 162 0.09 17.35 -9.43
CA LEU A 162 -0.08 15.93 -9.73
C LEU A 162 -1.50 15.45 -9.39
N ALA A 163 -2.01 15.80 -8.21
CA ALA A 163 -3.37 15.44 -7.80
C ALA A 163 -4.42 15.97 -8.78
N GLY A 164 -4.27 17.22 -9.22
CA GLY A 164 -5.15 17.84 -10.22
C GLY A 164 -5.09 17.11 -11.58
N HIS A 165 -3.89 16.75 -12.03
CA HIS A 165 -3.70 16.02 -13.29
C HIS A 165 -4.28 14.61 -13.25
N LEU A 166 -4.06 13.87 -12.15
CA LEU A 166 -4.62 12.51 -11.98
C LEU A 166 -6.15 12.53 -11.96
N ARG A 167 -6.78 13.55 -11.36
CA ARG A 167 -8.24 13.72 -11.42
C ARG A 167 -8.72 13.93 -12.86
N HIS A 168 -8.01 14.72 -13.64
CA HIS A 168 -8.34 14.89 -15.05
C HIS A 168 -8.25 13.55 -15.83
N LEU A 169 -7.24 12.73 -15.57
CA LEU A 169 -7.13 11.39 -16.16
C LEU A 169 -8.28 10.47 -15.71
N GLN A 170 -8.68 10.54 -14.44
CA GLN A 170 -9.85 9.82 -13.92
C GLN A 170 -11.14 10.19 -14.65
N GLU A 171 -11.39 11.49 -14.89
CA GLU A 171 -12.55 11.98 -15.65
C GLU A 171 -12.58 11.43 -17.09
N ARG A 172 -11.42 11.13 -17.65
CA ARG A 172 -11.26 10.47 -18.97
C ARG A 172 -11.45 8.94 -18.90
N GLY A 173 -11.67 8.38 -17.71
CA GLY A 173 -11.90 6.97 -17.50
C GLY A 173 -10.66 6.14 -17.20
N VAL A 174 -9.50 6.76 -17.00
CA VAL A 174 -8.27 6.06 -16.60
C VAL A 174 -8.42 5.55 -15.18
N ALA A 175 -8.20 4.26 -14.98
CA ALA A 175 -8.17 3.68 -13.63
C ALA A 175 -6.79 3.82 -12.99
N MET A 176 -6.74 3.88 -11.66
CA MET A 176 -5.48 4.07 -10.94
C MET A 176 -5.39 3.21 -9.70
N LEU A 177 -4.22 2.61 -9.49
CA LEU A 177 -3.81 2.00 -8.23
C LEU A 177 -2.66 2.80 -7.66
N VAL A 178 -2.85 3.39 -6.48
CA VAL A 178 -1.90 4.33 -5.90
C VAL A 178 -1.46 3.84 -4.51
N VAL A 179 -0.18 3.60 -4.33
CA VAL A 179 0.43 3.40 -3.01
C VAL A 179 1.06 4.73 -2.61
N SER A 180 0.67 5.29 -1.49
CA SER A 180 1.33 6.47 -0.92
C SER A 180 1.20 6.51 0.60
N HIS A 181 2.15 7.18 1.24
CA HIS A 181 2.08 7.57 2.66
C HIS A 181 1.53 8.98 2.85
N ASP A 182 1.35 9.73 1.78
CA ASP A 182 0.75 11.07 1.81
C ASP A 182 -0.78 10.97 1.92
N ARG A 183 -1.27 11.28 3.13
CA ARG A 183 -2.69 11.17 3.47
C ARG A 183 -3.56 12.18 2.74
N TRP A 184 -3.03 13.41 2.56
CA TRP A 184 -3.73 14.45 1.84
C TRP A 184 -3.90 14.06 0.38
N PHE A 185 -2.83 13.57 -0.25
CA PHE A 185 -2.85 13.14 -1.63
C PHE A 185 -3.86 12.00 -1.85
N LEU A 186 -3.85 10.96 -0.99
CA LEU A 186 -4.82 9.88 -1.08
C LEU A 186 -6.26 10.35 -0.87
N ASP A 187 -6.49 11.31 0.05
CA ASP A 187 -7.82 11.83 0.31
C ASP A 187 -8.36 12.66 -0.86
N GLU A 188 -7.46 13.34 -1.56
CA GLU A 188 -7.77 14.21 -2.70
C GLU A 188 -8.13 13.46 -3.99
N ILE A 189 -7.50 12.28 -4.22
CA ILE A 189 -7.64 11.59 -5.50
C ILE A 189 -8.42 10.27 -5.42
N CYS A 190 -8.36 9.55 -4.28
CA CYS A 190 -8.91 8.19 -4.22
C CYS A 190 -10.42 8.17 -4.05
N THR A 191 -11.08 7.32 -4.83
CA THR A 191 -12.52 6.99 -4.68
C THR A 191 -12.73 5.91 -3.63
N ASP A 192 -11.76 5.01 -3.49
CA ASP A 192 -11.78 3.87 -2.58
C ASP A 192 -10.39 3.59 -2.02
N ILE A 193 -10.33 2.93 -0.87
CA ILE A 193 -9.08 2.51 -0.24
C ILE A 193 -9.10 0.98 -0.07
N TRP A 194 -8.02 0.32 -0.48
CA TRP A 194 -7.75 -1.08 -0.16
C TRP A 194 -6.71 -1.17 0.94
N GLU A 195 -7.10 -1.68 2.11
CA GLU A 195 -6.17 -1.97 3.20
C GLU A 195 -5.65 -3.40 3.07
N VAL A 196 -4.34 -3.55 2.89
CA VAL A 196 -3.65 -4.84 2.87
C VAL A 196 -3.13 -5.13 4.27
N HIS A 197 -3.62 -6.20 4.89
CA HIS A 197 -3.19 -6.63 6.23
C HIS A 197 -3.50 -8.13 6.44
N ASP A 198 -2.74 -8.79 7.29
CA ASP A 198 -2.97 -10.19 7.69
C ASP A 198 -3.27 -11.14 6.52
N ALA A 199 -2.54 -10.99 5.41
CA ALA A 199 -2.71 -11.72 4.15
C ALA A 199 -4.08 -11.51 3.46
N THR A 200 -4.86 -10.52 3.87
CA THR A 200 -6.16 -10.16 3.28
C THR A 200 -6.13 -8.76 2.69
N VAL A 201 -7.16 -8.43 1.91
CA VAL A 201 -7.39 -7.07 1.42
C VAL A 201 -8.82 -6.69 1.73
N GLU A 202 -8.99 -5.58 2.43
CA GLU A 202 -10.30 -5.03 2.74
C GLU A 202 -10.52 -3.72 1.97
N ALA A 203 -11.66 -3.62 1.29
CA ALA A 203 -12.05 -2.44 0.53
C ALA A 203 -12.93 -1.50 1.38
N TYR A 204 -12.61 -0.22 1.31
CA TYR A 204 -13.35 0.86 1.97
C TYR A 204 -13.73 1.91 0.93
N GLN A 205 -14.99 2.30 0.92
CA GLN A 205 -15.48 3.38 0.05
C GLN A 205 -15.08 4.75 0.60
N GLY A 206 -14.71 5.66 -0.29
CA GLY A 206 -14.27 7.01 0.01
C GLY A 206 -12.75 7.14 0.15
N GLY A 207 -12.29 8.39 0.36
CA GLY A 207 -10.88 8.73 0.52
C GLY A 207 -10.27 8.25 1.84
N TYR A 208 -9.05 8.68 2.10
CA TYR A 208 -8.27 8.26 3.28
C TYR A 208 -8.94 8.64 4.61
N SER A 209 -9.60 9.79 4.67
CA SER A 209 -10.34 10.24 5.85
C SER A 209 -11.51 9.30 6.19
N ALA A 210 -12.29 8.90 5.18
CA ALA A 210 -13.39 7.94 5.34
C ALA A 210 -12.88 6.57 5.81
N TYR A 211 -11.80 6.06 5.20
CA TYR A 211 -11.11 4.85 5.63
C TYR A 211 -10.69 4.91 7.10
N THR A 212 -10.07 6.03 7.52
CA THR A 212 -9.59 6.19 8.90
C THR A 212 -10.74 6.09 9.90
N LEU A 213 -11.88 6.73 9.63
CA LEU A 213 -13.09 6.67 10.46
C LEU A 213 -13.67 5.24 10.48
N ALA A 214 -13.81 4.59 9.33
CA ALA A 214 -14.31 3.22 9.24
C ALA A 214 -13.42 2.23 10.00
N ARG A 215 -12.10 2.39 9.92
CA ARG A 215 -11.13 1.58 10.65
C ARG A 215 -11.26 1.72 12.17
N VAL A 216 -11.42 2.95 12.67
CA VAL A 216 -11.61 3.22 14.11
C VAL A 216 -12.92 2.59 14.59
N GLU A 217 -14.02 2.75 13.85
CA GLU A 217 -15.32 2.16 14.20
C GLU A 217 -15.27 0.63 14.19
N ARG A 218 -14.63 0.02 13.18
CA ARG A 218 -14.43 -1.44 13.13
C ARG A 218 -13.62 -1.94 14.33
N ALA A 219 -12.54 -1.25 14.72
CA ALA A 219 -11.77 -1.59 15.90
C ALA A 219 -12.61 -1.51 17.18
N ARG A 220 -13.48 -0.49 17.30
CA ARG A 220 -14.41 -0.33 18.42
C ARG A 220 -15.43 -1.47 18.50
N VAL A 221 -16.04 -1.82 17.36
CA VAL A 221 -17.00 -2.92 17.27
C VAL A 221 -16.33 -4.26 17.61
N ALA A 222 -15.13 -4.51 17.05
CA ALA A 222 -14.35 -5.72 17.35
C ALA A 222 -14.02 -5.84 18.85
N ALA A 223 -13.55 -4.75 19.48
CA ALA A 223 -13.28 -4.72 20.92
C ALA A 223 -14.53 -4.97 21.76
N THR A 224 -15.67 -4.40 21.38
CA THR A 224 -16.96 -4.60 22.05
C THR A 224 -17.43 -6.07 21.95
N ASN A 225 -17.31 -6.66 20.77
CA ASN A 225 -17.68 -8.05 20.53
C ASN A 225 -16.77 -9.00 21.30
N GLU A 226 -15.47 -8.74 21.33
CA GLU A 226 -14.50 -9.51 22.11
C GLU A 226 -14.79 -9.42 23.63
N ALA A 227 -15.10 -8.24 24.14
CA ALA A 227 -15.50 -8.07 25.54
C ALA A 227 -16.78 -8.85 25.87
N LYS A 228 -17.78 -8.85 24.98
CA LYS A 228 -19.00 -9.68 25.13
C LYS A 228 -18.67 -11.16 25.13
N ARG A 229 -17.83 -11.63 24.18
CA ARG A 229 -17.37 -13.02 24.09
C ARG A 229 -16.65 -13.46 25.38
N GLN A 230 -15.70 -12.65 25.86
CA GLN A 230 -14.98 -12.93 27.11
C GLN A 230 -15.89 -12.99 28.34
N ASN A 231 -16.87 -12.11 28.41
CA ASN A 231 -17.86 -12.13 29.51
C ASN A 231 -18.73 -13.39 29.46
N LEU A 232 -19.13 -13.81 28.23
CA LEU A 232 -19.88 -15.06 28.07
C LEU A 232 -19.03 -16.28 28.44
N ALA A 233 -17.78 -16.33 27.92
CA ALA A 233 -16.83 -17.40 28.28
C ALA A 233 -16.60 -17.50 29.79
N ARG A 234 -16.44 -16.36 30.50
CA ARG A 234 -16.34 -16.34 31.97
C ARG A 234 -17.59 -16.91 32.67
N LYS A 235 -18.78 -16.55 32.19
CA LYS A 235 -20.05 -17.07 32.74
C LYS A 235 -20.16 -18.59 32.54
N GLU A 236 -19.83 -19.09 31.36
CA GLU A 236 -19.87 -20.52 31.05
C GLU A 236 -18.79 -21.29 31.81
N LEU A 237 -17.58 -20.76 31.96
CA LEU A 237 -16.54 -21.32 32.84
C LEU A 237 -17.00 -21.43 34.30
N ALA A 238 -17.60 -20.35 34.83
CA ALA A 238 -18.16 -20.37 36.19
C ALA A 238 -19.28 -21.41 36.34
N TRP A 239 -20.12 -21.58 35.30
CA TRP A 239 -21.15 -22.61 35.29
C TRP A 239 -20.56 -24.03 35.19
N LEU A 240 -19.52 -24.24 34.38
CA LEU A 240 -18.81 -25.55 34.31
C LEU A 240 -18.16 -25.92 35.64
N ARG A 241 -17.60 -24.96 36.37
CA ARG A 241 -16.95 -25.18 37.68
C ARG A 241 -17.96 -25.48 38.82
N ARG A 242 -19.20 -25.00 38.70
CA ARG A 242 -20.25 -25.36 39.69
C ARG A 242 -20.61 -26.83 39.52
N GLY A 243 -20.69 -27.57 40.62
CA GLY A 243 -21.15 -28.96 40.63
C GLY A 243 -22.55 -29.11 39.99
N ALA A 244 -22.86 -30.26 39.46
CA ALA A 244 -24.23 -30.56 39.03
C ALA A 244 -25.18 -30.50 40.23
N PRO A 245 -26.40 -29.93 40.10
CA PRO A 245 -27.40 -30.01 41.15
C PRO A 245 -27.67 -31.49 41.50
N ALA A 246 -27.96 -31.76 42.79
CA ALA A 246 -28.25 -33.12 43.24
C ALA A 246 -29.31 -33.78 42.36
N ARG A 247 -28.99 -34.94 41.78
CA ARG A 247 -29.84 -35.77 40.90
C ARG A 247 -29.95 -35.30 39.41
N SER A 248 -29.10 -34.40 38.88
CA SER A 248 -29.07 -34.09 37.47
C SER A 248 -27.63 -34.02 36.92
N SER A 249 -27.40 -34.54 35.71
CA SER A 249 -26.15 -34.35 34.98
C SER A 249 -26.23 -33.07 34.14
N LYS A 250 -25.07 -32.40 33.92
CA LYS A 250 -25.03 -31.27 33.02
C LYS A 250 -25.35 -31.73 31.58
N PRO A 251 -26.21 -30.99 30.83
CA PRO A 251 -26.53 -31.37 29.46
C PRO A 251 -25.26 -31.36 28.59
N ARG A 252 -24.96 -32.46 27.90
CA ARG A 252 -23.75 -32.64 27.08
C ARG A 252 -23.59 -31.54 26.04
N TYR A 253 -24.66 -31.22 25.31
CA TYR A 253 -24.64 -30.17 24.27
C TYR A 253 -24.17 -28.80 24.79
N ARG A 254 -24.55 -28.45 26.03
CA ARG A 254 -24.18 -27.18 26.65
C ARG A 254 -22.72 -27.20 27.15
N VAL A 255 -22.21 -28.33 27.59
CA VAL A 255 -20.79 -28.51 27.93
C VAL A 255 -19.93 -28.38 26.68
N GLU A 256 -20.34 -29.01 25.57
CA GLU A 256 -19.66 -28.94 24.30
C GLU A 256 -19.66 -27.51 23.74
N ALA A 257 -20.80 -26.80 23.76
CA ALA A 257 -20.90 -25.40 23.35
C ALA A 257 -20.04 -24.47 24.19
N ALA A 258 -19.99 -24.68 25.52
CA ALA A 258 -19.13 -23.90 26.41
C ALA A 258 -17.64 -24.16 26.15
N ASN A 259 -17.26 -25.41 25.92
CA ASN A 259 -15.87 -25.75 25.56
C ASN A 259 -15.48 -25.17 24.17
N ALA A 260 -16.35 -25.22 23.19
CA ALA A 260 -16.12 -24.60 21.89
C ALA A 260 -15.91 -23.08 22.02
N LEU A 261 -16.76 -22.38 22.78
CA LEU A 261 -16.64 -20.95 23.03
C LEU A 261 -15.33 -20.57 23.76
N ILE A 262 -14.87 -21.43 24.68
CA ILE A 262 -13.63 -21.22 25.44
C ILE A 262 -12.40 -21.50 24.54
N ALA A 263 -12.50 -22.50 23.66
CA ALA A 263 -11.43 -22.86 22.73
C ALA A 263 -11.28 -21.86 21.56
N ASP A 264 -12.35 -21.17 21.22
CA ASP A 264 -12.38 -20.13 20.19
C ASP A 264 -11.71 -18.83 20.70
N VAL A 265 -10.39 -18.91 20.89
CA VAL A 265 -9.55 -17.76 21.21
C VAL A 265 -8.98 -17.23 19.91
N PRO A 266 -9.33 -16.00 19.49
CA PRO A 266 -8.69 -15.38 18.34
C PRO A 266 -7.18 -15.38 18.49
N GLU A 267 -6.45 -15.74 17.45
CA GLU A 267 -4.99 -15.64 17.48
C GLU A 267 -4.57 -14.19 17.79
N PRO A 268 -3.62 -13.97 18.73
CA PRO A 268 -3.16 -12.62 19.03
C PRO A 268 -2.58 -12.01 17.76
N ARG A 269 -3.14 -10.85 17.36
CA ARG A 269 -2.82 -10.15 16.10
C ARG A 269 -1.33 -9.77 15.95
N ASP A 270 -0.53 -9.88 17.01
CA ASP A 270 0.89 -9.58 16.98
C ASP A 270 1.69 -10.45 17.94
N LYS A 271 2.03 -11.66 17.48
CA LYS A 271 2.88 -12.61 18.22
C LYS A 271 4.28 -12.02 18.51
N LEU A 272 4.76 -11.11 17.66
CA LEU A 272 6.06 -10.46 17.84
C LEU A 272 6.04 -9.36 18.92
N GLN A 273 4.97 -8.59 19.05
CA GLN A 273 4.84 -7.62 20.14
C GLN A 273 4.69 -8.32 21.49
N LEU A 274 3.88 -9.37 21.58
CA LEU A 274 3.74 -10.18 22.80
C LEU A 274 5.07 -10.86 23.19
N ALA A 275 5.81 -11.40 22.24
CA ALA A 275 7.14 -11.96 22.49
C ALA A 275 8.16 -10.89 22.95
N ARG A 276 8.10 -9.68 22.37
CA ARG A 276 8.92 -8.54 22.81
C ARG A 276 8.53 -8.05 24.21
N PHE A 277 7.24 -7.96 24.53
CA PHE A 277 6.78 -7.59 25.87
C PHE A 277 7.10 -8.67 26.94
N SER A 278 7.09 -9.95 26.57
CA SER A 278 7.42 -11.03 27.50
C SER A 278 8.93 -11.22 27.71
N ALA A 279 9.77 -10.81 26.74
CA ALA A 279 11.21 -11.00 26.80
C ALA A 279 11.97 -9.88 27.48
N THR A 280 11.35 -8.75 27.83
CA THR A 280 12.08 -7.59 28.31
C THR A 280 11.45 -6.97 29.56
N ARG A 281 11.90 -7.39 30.75
CA ARG A 281 12.15 -6.41 31.80
C ARG A 281 13.42 -5.67 31.37
N LEU A 282 13.27 -4.63 30.57
CA LEU A 282 14.33 -3.66 30.32
C LEU A 282 14.68 -3.02 31.66
N GLY A 283 15.94 -3.09 32.03
CA GLY A 283 16.50 -2.33 33.16
C GLY A 283 16.24 -0.82 32.94
N LYS A 284 16.54 -0.04 33.97
CA LYS A 284 16.32 1.42 33.96
C LYS A 284 17.09 2.14 32.84
N ASP A 285 18.19 1.53 32.36
CA ASP A 285 19.05 2.02 31.30
C ASP A 285 18.98 1.06 30.10
N VAL A 286 18.48 1.55 28.96
CA VAL A 286 18.21 0.77 27.74
C VAL A 286 19.38 0.84 26.76
N LEU A 287 20.14 1.90 26.80
CA LEU A 287 21.32 2.15 26.00
C LEU A 287 22.27 3.04 26.80
N ASP A 288 23.50 2.60 27.01
CA ASP A 288 24.56 3.36 27.63
C ASP A 288 25.69 3.59 26.60
N LEU A 289 25.87 4.84 26.23
CA LEU A 289 26.90 5.25 25.26
C LEU A 289 28.05 5.91 26.04
N ASN A 290 29.15 5.20 26.18
CA ASN A 290 30.34 5.71 26.81
C ASN A 290 31.42 5.99 25.75
N ASP A 291 31.94 7.20 25.70
CA ASP A 291 33.05 7.63 24.83
C ASP A 291 32.88 7.25 23.35
N VAL A 292 31.68 7.52 22.78
CA VAL A 292 31.35 7.19 21.39
C VAL A 292 31.57 8.40 20.50
N THR A 293 32.63 8.39 19.71
CA THR A 293 32.90 9.38 18.66
C THR A 293 32.43 8.82 17.31
N VAL A 294 31.56 9.54 16.61
CA VAL A 294 31.10 9.19 15.27
C VAL A 294 31.63 10.21 14.27
N THR A 295 32.51 9.77 13.37
CA THR A 295 33.03 10.58 12.27
C THR A 295 32.47 10.09 10.93
N VAL A 296 32.13 11.02 10.04
CA VAL A 296 31.74 10.74 8.66
C VAL A 296 32.75 11.39 7.74
N SER A 297 33.34 10.60 6.86
CA SER A 297 34.23 11.07 5.79
C SER A 297 33.49 11.11 4.46
N SER A 298 33.59 12.23 3.74
CA SER A 298 33.14 12.32 2.35
C SER A 298 34.27 12.87 1.50
N ASP A 299 34.39 12.42 0.26
CA ASP A 299 35.45 12.80 -0.68
C ASP A 299 35.47 14.31 -1.00
N GLU A 300 34.34 15.03 -0.78
CA GLU A 300 34.22 16.45 -1.09
C GLU A 300 34.36 17.38 0.14
N LEU A 301 34.06 16.93 1.36
CA LEU A 301 33.97 17.78 2.57
C LEU A 301 34.92 17.38 3.69
N GLY A 302 35.76 16.37 3.46
CA GLY A 302 36.69 15.87 4.49
C GLY A 302 36.00 15.12 5.63
N GLU A 303 36.73 14.91 6.70
CA GLU A 303 36.24 14.20 7.89
C GLU A 303 35.52 15.15 8.84
N ARG A 304 34.27 14.82 9.20
CA ARG A 304 33.48 15.61 10.14
C ARG A 304 32.95 14.73 11.27
N THR A 305 33.24 15.15 12.50
CA THR A 305 32.69 14.52 13.71
C THR A 305 31.23 14.93 13.88
N LEU A 306 30.31 13.94 13.99
CA LEU A 306 28.89 14.14 14.22
C LEU A 306 28.52 14.04 15.69
N LEU A 307 29.25 13.23 16.46
CA LEU A 307 29.10 13.04 17.90
C LEU A 307 30.50 12.91 18.51
N ASP A 308 30.71 13.55 19.66
CA ASP A 308 31.90 13.46 20.48
C ASP A 308 31.53 13.19 21.94
#